data_dae9f4bc86e4aae68e99bf33d048e2ec
#
_entry.id   dae9f4bc86e4aae68e99bf33d048e2ec
#
_cell.length_a   1.000
_cell.length_b   1.000
_cell.length_c   1.000
_cell.angle_alpha   90.00
_cell.angle_beta   90.00
_cell.angle_gamma   90.00
#
_symmetry.space_group_name_H-M   'P 1'
#
loop_
_entity.id
_entity.type
_entity.pdbx_description
1 polymer ?
#
loop_
_entity_poly.entity_id
_entity_poly.type
_entity_poly.pdbx_seq_one_letter_code
_entity_poly.pdbx_strand_id
1 'polypeptide(L)'
;MLVRVLGFLLLLATGITIAYFMIRPSDELPVYRPIDLNPLLVDSTLRRSGAEHRLLDFQLTDQLGRTVTLADTRGRVVLADFFFTTCGSICPKMTTQMERVQAAYKDEPRLLLLSHSVTPEVDSVPVLKAYADLHNADPHRWRLLTGDRRQIYMLARRSWFAVKDTGDGGPDDFVHTENFILADTLGRLRGFYDGTNPTDVDRAIGDIAKLLGR
;
A
#
# COMPACT_ATOMS: atom_id res chain seq x y z
N MET A 1 37.58 -47.86 -4.88
CA MET A 1 36.96 -46.98 -5.88
C MET A 1 35.58 -46.52 -5.46
N LEU A 2 34.69 -47.39 -5.05
CA LEU A 2 33.29 -47.10 -4.64
C LEU A 2 33.19 -46.02 -3.49
N VAL A 3 33.99 -46.15 -2.43
CA VAL A 3 34.00 -45.22 -1.27
C VAL A 3 34.38 -43.80 -1.69
N ARG A 4 35.33 -43.61 -2.60
CA ARG A 4 35.74 -42.31 -3.12
C ARG A 4 34.65 -41.67 -3.99
N VAL A 5 33.95 -42.49 -4.79
CA VAL A 5 32.79 -42.01 -5.61
C VAL A 5 31.64 -41.58 -4.71
N LEU A 6 31.30 -42.39 -3.71
CA LEU A 6 30.26 -42.03 -2.73
C LEU A 6 30.58 -40.75 -1.93
N GLY A 7 31.84 -40.61 -1.52
CA GLY A 7 32.31 -39.36 -0.83
C GLY A 7 32.18 -38.15 -1.72
N PHE A 8 32.56 -38.25 -3.02
CA PHE A 8 32.42 -37.14 -3.95
C PHE A 8 30.94 -36.77 -4.21
N LEU A 9 30.06 -37.78 -4.39
CA LEU A 9 28.64 -37.56 -4.59
C LEU A 9 27.99 -36.90 -3.37
N LEU A 10 28.39 -37.29 -2.15
CA LEU A 10 27.91 -36.67 -0.92
C LEU A 10 28.32 -35.20 -0.82
N LEU A 11 29.59 -34.89 -1.11
CA LEU A 11 30.09 -33.51 -1.12
C LEU A 11 29.38 -32.68 -2.19
N LEU A 12 29.15 -33.19 -3.36
CA LEU A 12 28.45 -32.55 -4.46
C LEU A 12 27.01 -32.25 -4.07
N ALA A 13 26.29 -33.23 -3.51
CA ALA A 13 24.92 -33.08 -3.06
C ALA A 13 24.81 -32.02 -1.93
N THR A 14 25.73 -32.04 -0.97
CA THR A 14 25.80 -31.04 0.10
C THR A 14 26.07 -29.64 -0.46
N GLY A 15 27.00 -29.49 -1.40
CA GLY A 15 27.29 -28.25 -2.07
C GLY A 15 26.08 -27.69 -2.84
N ILE A 16 25.40 -28.52 -3.59
CA ILE A 16 24.16 -28.13 -4.31
C ILE A 16 23.06 -27.70 -3.32
N THR A 17 22.90 -28.43 -2.23
CA THR A 17 21.89 -28.09 -1.20
C THR A 17 22.19 -26.74 -0.55
N ILE A 18 23.46 -26.50 -0.18
CA ILE A 18 23.88 -25.21 0.39
C ILE A 18 23.66 -24.10 -0.62
N ALA A 19 24.11 -24.29 -1.87
CA ALA A 19 23.92 -23.31 -2.93
C ALA A 19 22.42 -23.01 -3.17
N TYR A 20 21.57 -24.02 -3.16
CA TYR A 20 20.12 -23.85 -3.29
C TYR A 20 19.54 -22.98 -2.16
N PHE A 21 19.90 -23.24 -0.90
CA PHE A 21 19.43 -22.43 0.23
C PHE A 21 20.02 -21.02 0.24
N MET A 22 21.24 -20.82 -0.29
CA MET A 22 21.86 -19.48 -0.38
C MET A 22 21.28 -18.63 -1.52
N ILE A 23 20.85 -19.27 -2.63
CA ILE A 23 20.36 -18.58 -3.83
C ILE A 23 18.82 -18.43 -3.78
N ARG A 24 18.15 -19.25 -2.96
CA ARG A 24 16.69 -19.19 -2.84
C ARG A 24 16.27 -17.77 -2.46
N PRO A 25 15.43 -17.09 -3.30
CA PRO A 25 14.91 -15.76 -2.96
C PRO A 25 14.19 -15.84 -1.61
N SER A 26 14.40 -14.86 -0.76
CA SER A 26 13.60 -14.76 0.46
C SER A 26 12.14 -14.50 0.04
N ASP A 27 11.20 -15.24 0.62
CA ASP A 27 9.77 -15.00 0.42
C ASP A 27 9.31 -13.69 1.11
N GLU A 28 10.23 -13.02 1.82
CA GLU A 28 9.96 -11.76 2.48
C GLU A 28 9.88 -10.60 1.50
N LEU A 29 8.83 -9.82 1.64
CA LEU A 29 8.68 -8.60 0.85
C LEU A 29 9.75 -7.57 1.22
N PRO A 30 10.25 -6.78 0.25
CA PRO A 30 11.18 -5.69 0.54
C PRO A 30 10.57 -4.66 1.49
N VAL A 31 11.42 -4.00 2.27
CA VAL A 31 11.06 -2.77 2.99
C VAL A 31 11.60 -1.61 2.16
N TYR A 32 10.71 -0.80 1.61
CA TYR A 32 11.11 0.35 0.79
C TYR A 32 11.52 1.53 1.67
N ARG A 33 12.73 2.04 1.42
CA ARG A 33 13.25 3.28 1.99
C ARG A 33 13.18 4.38 0.93
N PRO A 34 13.22 5.67 1.28
CA PRO A 34 13.20 6.75 0.30
C PRO A 34 14.25 6.60 -0.81
N ILE A 35 15.46 6.11 -0.47
CA ILE A 35 16.55 5.90 -1.43
C ILE A 35 16.26 4.78 -2.45
N ASP A 36 15.39 3.85 -2.12
CA ASP A 36 15.05 2.69 -2.97
C ASP A 36 13.96 3.04 -4.00
N LEU A 37 13.33 4.21 -3.87
CA LEU A 37 12.21 4.65 -4.69
C LEU A 37 12.67 5.53 -5.86
N ASN A 38 11.78 5.69 -6.85
CA ASN A 38 12.01 6.66 -7.92
C ASN A 38 12.19 8.07 -7.31
N PRO A 39 13.34 8.74 -7.57
CA PRO A 39 13.62 10.05 -7.00
C PRO A 39 12.55 11.13 -7.26
N LEU A 40 11.72 10.94 -8.30
CA LEU A 40 10.61 11.85 -8.59
C LEU A 40 9.41 11.71 -7.63
N LEU A 41 9.30 10.56 -6.95
CA LEU A 41 8.25 10.28 -5.96
C LEU A 41 8.66 10.72 -4.55
N VAL A 42 9.93 11.06 -4.34
CA VAL A 42 10.49 11.33 -3.02
C VAL A 42 10.87 12.80 -2.89
N ASP A 43 10.44 13.42 -1.80
CA ASP A 43 10.87 14.77 -1.40
C ASP A 43 12.39 14.90 -1.49
N SER A 44 12.86 16.00 -2.04
CA SER A 44 14.29 16.25 -2.29
C SER A 44 15.16 16.11 -1.04
N THR A 45 14.61 16.43 0.13
CA THR A 45 15.28 16.30 1.43
C THR A 45 15.43 14.84 1.89
N LEU A 46 14.59 13.94 1.40
CA LEU A 46 14.56 12.52 1.77
C LEU A 46 15.22 11.60 0.74
N ARG A 47 15.45 12.04 -0.50
CA ARG A 47 15.95 11.21 -1.63
C ARG A 47 17.21 10.41 -1.34
N ARG A 48 18.08 10.91 -0.47
CA ARG A 48 19.33 10.23 -0.07
C ARG A 48 19.22 9.54 1.29
N SER A 49 18.03 9.52 1.89
CA SER A 49 17.86 8.90 3.19
C SER A 49 17.80 7.39 3.06
N GLY A 50 18.80 6.72 3.63
CA GLY A 50 18.78 5.27 3.85
C GLY A 50 18.06 4.87 5.15
N ALA A 51 17.48 5.83 5.88
CA ALA A 51 16.74 5.56 7.10
C ALA A 51 15.44 4.79 6.79
N GLU A 52 15.00 3.98 7.74
CA GLU A 52 13.71 3.31 7.66
C GLU A 52 12.60 4.35 7.59
N HIS A 53 11.71 4.20 6.61
CA HIS A 53 10.54 5.05 6.45
C HIS A 53 9.31 4.36 7.05
N ARG A 54 8.49 5.16 7.74
CA ARG A 54 7.20 4.72 8.28
C ARG A 54 6.14 5.75 7.94
N LEU A 55 4.88 5.29 7.92
CA LEU A 55 3.75 6.18 7.74
C LEU A 55 3.79 7.33 8.74
N LEU A 56 3.53 8.54 8.25
CA LEU A 56 3.50 9.76 9.04
C LEU A 56 2.18 9.86 9.81
N ASP A 57 2.21 10.64 10.88
CA ASP A 57 1.02 10.91 11.68
C ASP A 57 -0.03 11.70 10.90
N PHE A 58 -1.31 11.36 11.14
CA PHE A 58 -2.44 12.02 10.50
C PHE A 58 -3.70 11.95 11.35
N GLN A 59 -4.63 12.84 11.05
CA GLN A 59 -5.99 12.83 11.57
C GLN A 59 -6.96 13.21 10.47
N LEU A 60 -7.75 12.25 9.98
CA LEU A 60 -8.74 12.40 8.92
C LEU A 60 -10.10 11.92 9.41
N THR A 61 -11.14 12.08 8.58
CA THR A 61 -12.51 11.67 8.91
C THR A 61 -12.97 10.63 7.91
N ASP A 62 -13.57 9.53 8.38
CA ASP A 62 -14.09 8.48 7.49
C ASP A 62 -15.53 8.77 7.01
N GLN A 63 -16.04 7.89 6.15
CA GLN A 63 -17.40 7.96 5.58
C GLN A 63 -18.53 7.87 6.63
N LEU A 64 -18.24 7.53 7.87
CA LEU A 64 -19.20 7.53 8.99
C LEU A 64 -19.01 8.72 9.92
N GLY A 65 -18.13 9.69 9.58
CA GLY A 65 -17.82 10.84 10.42
C GLY A 65 -16.92 10.54 11.61
N ARG A 66 -16.28 9.35 11.64
CA ARG A 66 -15.36 8.96 12.72
C ARG A 66 -13.95 9.48 12.43
N THR A 67 -13.26 9.94 13.46
CA THR A 67 -11.85 10.28 13.36
C THR A 67 -11.02 9.02 13.12
N VAL A 68 -10.11 9.10 12.14
CA VAL A 68 -9.12 8.06 11.80
C VAL A 68 -7.73 8.65 11.90
N THR A 69 -6.85 7.96 12.59
CA THR A 69 -5.48 8.41 12.87
C THR A 69 -4.47 7.32 12.52
N LEU A 70 -3.18 7.65 12.57
CA LEU A 70 -2.11 6.65 12.44
C LEU A 70 -2.25 5.51 13.48
N ALA A 71 -2.80 5.77 14.66
CA ALA A 71 -3.01 4.75 15.68
C ALA A 71 -3.94 3.61 15.20
N ASP A 72 -4.91 3.93 14.33
CA ASP A 72 -5.82 2.93 13.74
C ASP A 72 -5.11 1.95 12.79
N THR A 73 -3.94 2.30 12.29
CA THR A 73 -3.15 1.46 11.36
C THR A 73 -2.20 0.51 12.10
N ARG A 74 -1.89 0.78 13.36
CA ARG A 74 -0.93 0.00 14.13
C ARG A 74 -1.37 -1.45 14.30
N GLY A 75 -0.45 -2.38 14.05
CA GLY A 75 -0.72 -3.81 14.12
C GLY A 75 -1.56 -4.36 12.97
N ARG A 76 -1.87 -3.53 11.98
CA ARG A 76 -2.61 -3.91 10.77
C ARG A 76 -1.75 -3.81 9.52
N VAL A 77 -1.99 -4.69 8.57
CA VAL A 77 -1.54 -4.52 7.19
C VAL A 77 -2.47 -3.51 6.53
N VAL A 78 -1.92 -2.52 5.86
CA VAL A 78 -2.70 -1.42 5.27
C VAL A 78 -2.46 -1.38 3.77
N LEU A 79 -3.53 -1.39 2.97
CA LEU A 79 -3.48 -1.04 1.56
C LEU A 79 -4.16 0.32 1.38
N ALA A 80 -3.45 1.28 0.77
CA ALA A 80 -3.95 2.63 0.56
C ALA A 80 -4.00 3.01 -0.90
N ASP A 81 -4.97 3.87 -1.24
CA ASP A 81 -5.06 4.57 -2.52
C ASP A 81 -5.51 6.03 -2.34
N PHE A 82 -5.45 6.78 -3.45
CA PHE A 82 -5.88 8.17 -3.54
C PHE A 82 -6.86 8.30 -4.69
N PHE A 83 -8.07 8.80 -4.42
CA PHE A 83 -9.18 8.82 -5.36
C PHE A 83 -10.03 10.08 -5.20
N PHE A 84 -11.06 10.24 -6.03
CA PHE A 84 -12.15 11.19 -5.83
C PHE A 84 -13.43 10.66 -6.46
N THR A 85 -14.59 10.97 -5.84
CA THR A 85 -15.88 10.34 -6.19
C THR A 85 -16.38 10.72 -7.58
N THR A 86 -16.01 11.90 -8.08
CA THR A 86 -16.43 12.42 -9.39
C THR A 86 -15.52 12.02 -10.55
N CYS A 87 -14.51 11.18 -10.31
CA CYS A 87 -13.60 10.68 -11.33
C CYS A 87 -14.33 9.75 -12.31
N GLY A 88 -14.36 10.09 -13.58
CA GLY A 88 -14.99 9.27 -14.63
C GLY A 88 -14.05 8.31 -15.37
N SER A 89 -12.78 8.17 -14.94
CA SER A 89 -11.77 7.43 -15.71
C SER A 89 -11.13 6.28 -14.95
N ILE A 90 -10.08 6.55 -14.16
CA ILE A 90 -9.30 5.50 -13.47
C ILE A 90 -9.90 5.08 -12.13
N CYS A 91 -10.49 6.00 -11.36
CA CYS A 91 -11.00 5.69 -10.01
C CYS A 91 -12.07 4.58 -10.01
N PRO A 92 -13.03 4.52 -10.95
CA PRO A 92 -13.96 3.38 -10.99
C PRO A 92 -13.25 2.03 -11.14
N LYS A 93 -12.17 1.97 -11.93
CA LYS A 93 -11.37 0.76 -12.08
C LYS A 93 -10.64 0.41 -10.77
N MET A 94 -10.01 1.38 -10.15
CA MET A 94 -9.32 1.21 -8.86
C MET A 94 -10.29 0.76 -7.78
N THR A 95 -11.47 1.39 -7.70
CA THR A 95 -12.50 1.01 -6.72
C THR A 95 -12.96 -0.44 -6.91
N THR A 96 -13.20 -0.87 -8.17
CA THR A 96 -13.51 -2.28 -8.46
C THR A 96 -12.37 -3.23 -8.01
N GLN A 97 -11.13 -2.82 -8.17
CA GLN A 97 -10.00 -3.64 -7.67
C GLN A 97 -9.94 -3.64 -6.13
N MET A 98 -10.24 -2.53 -5.48
CA MET A 98 -10.31 -2.47 -4.01
C MET A 98 -11.43 -3.36 -3.46
N GLU A 99 -12.59 -3.44 -4.15
CA GLU A 99 -13.66 -4.41 -3.85
C GLU A 99 -13.15 -5.85 -3.90
N ARG A 100 -12.31 -6.20 -4.90
CA ARG A 100 -11.70 -7.53 -5.01
C ARG A 100 -10.79 -7.83 -3.82
N VAL A 101 -9.95 -6.87 -3.42
CA VAL A 101 -9.10 -7.01 -2.24
C VAL A 101 -9.95 -7.21 -0.98
N GLN A 102 -10.99 -6.39 -0.78
CA GLN A 102 -11.93 -6.54 0.33
C GLN A 102 -12.57 -7.94 0.35
N ALA A 103 -13.02 -8.43 -0.79
CA ALA A 103 -13.65 -9.74 -0.92
C ALA A 103 -12.69 -10.89 -0.61
N ALA A 104 -11.43 -10.81 -1.07
CA ALA A 104 -10.40 -11.81 -0.80
C ALA A 104 -10.09 -11.96 0.70
N TYR A 105 -10.30 -10.90 1.48
CA TYR A 105 -9.99 -10.84 2.91
C TYR A 105 -11.20 -10.51 3.78
N LYS A 106 -12.41 -10.94 3.38
CA LYS A 106 -13.66 -10.60 4.07
C LYS A 106 -13.68 -10.89 5.57
N ASP A 107 -12.93 -11.91 6.02
CA ASP A 107 -12.89 -12.36 7.42
C ASP A 107 -11.54 -12.03 8.10
N GLU A 108 -10.72 -11.11 7.52
CA GLU A 108 -9.41 -10.76 8.06
C GLU A 108 -9.41 -9.37 8.73
N PRO A 109 -9.54 -9.28 10.05
CA PRO A 109 -9.60 -8.00 10.75
C PRO A 109 -8.27 -7.25 10.80
N ARG A 110 -7.14 -7.93 10.49
CA ARG A 110 -5.81 -7.32 10.48
C ARG A 110 -5.50 -6.59 9.17
N LEU A 111 -6.36 -6.69 8.15
CA LEU A 111 -6.27 -5.88 6.94
C LEU A 111 -7.13 -4.63 7.07
N LEU A 112 -6.58 -3.48 6.73
CA LEU A 112 -7.26 -2.20 6.64
C LEU A 112 -7.04 -1.59 5.25
N LEU A 113 -8.11 -1.21 4.59
CA LEU A 113 -8.11 -0.50 3.31
C LEU A 113 -8.39 0.98 3.58
N LEU A 114 -7.56 1.88 3.05
CA LEU A 114 -7.68 3.33 3.24
C LEU A 114 -7.71 4.02 1.88
N SER A 115 -8.87 4.54 1.50
CA SER A 115 -9.03 5.35 0.29
C SER A 115 -9.10 6.84 0.66
N HIS A 116 -8.08 7.62 0.28
CA HIS A 116 -7.96 9.04 0.62
C HIS A 116 -8.56 9.89 -0.51
N SER A 117 -9.61 10.67 -0.22
CA SER A 117 -10.13 11.61 -1.21
C SER A 117 -9.16 12.77 -1.43
N VAL A 118 -8.83 13.03 -2.69
CA VAL A 118 -7.98 14.18 -3.09
C VAL A 118 -8.79 15.46 -3.38
N THR A 119 -10.11 15.38 -3.30
CA THR A 119 -11.04 16.51 -3.43
C THR A 119 -11.94 16.64 -2.20
N PRO A 120 -11.37 16.83 -0.98
CA PRO A 120 -12.16 16.80 0.25
C PRO A 120 -13.23 17.89 0.33
N GLU A 121 -13.11 18.97 -0.46
CA GLU A 121 -14.10 20.03 -0.56
C GLU A 121 -15.40 19.56 -1.25
N VAL A 122 -15.29 18.55 -2.14
CA VAL A 122 -16.41 17.92 -2.85
C VAL A 122 -16.84 16.66 -2.11
N ASP A 123 -15.88 15.84 -1.71
CA ASP A 123 -16.06 14.53 -1.10
C ASP A 123 -16.29 14.66 0.42
N SER A 124 -17.42 15.27 0.77
CA SER A 124 -17.87 15.37 2.16
C SER A 124 -18.24 14.00 2.74
N VAL A 125 -18.38 13.88 4.06
CA VAL A 125 -18.77 12.63 4.73
C VAL A 125 -20.04 12.00 4.14
N PRO A 126 -21.14 12.72 3.88
CA PRO A 126 -22.31 12.14 3.21
C PRO A 126 -22.03 11.64 1.78
N VAL A 127 -21.19 12.34 1.01
CA VAL A 127 -20.80 11.93 -0.34
C VAL A 127 -19.98 10.64 -0.29
N LEU A 128 -18.98 10.58 0.59
CA LEU A 128 -18.19 9.37 0.81
C LEU A 128 -19.04 8.20 1.31
N LYS A 129 -20.03 8.48 2.17
CA LYS A 129 -20.95 7.45 2.64
C LYS A 129 -21.77 6.85 1.49
N ALA A 130 -22.35 7.70 0.63
CA ALA A 130 -23.09 7.25 -0.52
C ALA A 130 -22.21 6.43 -1.50
N TYR A 131 -20.97 6.88 -1.73
CA TYR A 131 -20.00 6.16 -2.55
C TYR A 131 -19.63 4.80 -1.93
N ALA A 132 -19.36 4.77 -0.63
CA ALA A 132 -19.07 3.53 0.10
C ALA A 132 -20.22 2.53 0.02
N ASP A 133 -21.46 2.98 0.14
CA ASP A 133 -22.67 2.13 0.04
C ASP A 133 -22.82 1.55 -1.37
N LEU A 134 -22.59 2.36 -2.41
CA LEU A 134 -22.62 1.92 -3.81
C LEU A 134 -21.63 0.77 -4.07
N HIS A 135 -20.47 0.81 -3.43
CA HIS A 135 -19.38 -0.13 -3.59
C HIS A 135 -19.32 -1.20 -2.49
N ASN A 136 -20.33 -1.30 -1.63
CA ASN A 136 -20.40 -2.26 -0.54
C ASN A 136 -19.14 -2.25 0.35
N ALA A 137 -18.56 -1.07 0.57
CA ALA A 137 -17.38 -0.91 1.41
C ALA A 137 -17.73 -1.16 2.88
N ASP A 138 -17.14 -2.19 3.49
CA ASP A 138 -17.31 -2.50 4.91
C ASP A 138 -16.56 -1.45 5.76
N PRO A 139 -17.25 -0.60 6.51
CA PRO A 139 -16.61 0.52 7.23
C PRO A 139 -15.69 0.08 8.40
N HIS A 140 -15.64 -1.20 8.74
CA HIS A 140 -14.69 -1.75 9.71
C HIS A 140 -13.33 -2.05 9.07
N ARG A 141 -13.29 -2.25 7.76
CA ARG A 141 -12.11 -2.69 7.01
C ARG A 141 -11.73 -1.79 5.85
N TRP A 142 -12.70 -1.10 5.25
CA TRP A 142 -12.46 -0.15 4.17
C TRP A 142 -13.00 1.22 4.54
N ARG A 143 -12.10 2.14 4.82
CA ARG A 143 -12.39 3.51 5.23
C ARG A 143 -12.06 4.47 4.11
N LEU A 144 -13.07 5.21 3.67
CA LEU A 144 -12.93 6.30 2.72
C LEU A 144 -12.74 7.58 3.50
N LEU A 145 -11.62 8.27 3.27
CA LEU A 145 -11.15 9.34 4.14
C LEU A 145 -11.26 10.70 3.46
N THR A 146 -11.72 11.69 4.21
CA THR A 146 -11.74 13.11 3.85
C THR A 146 -11.17 13.95 5.00
N GLY A 147 -10.89 15.22 4.76
CA GLY A 147 -10.36 16.12 5.79
C GLY A 147 -9.59 17.30 5.22
N ASP A 148 -8.53 17.74 5.91
CA ASP A 148 -7.68 18.82 5.43
C ASP A 148 -6.92 18.41 4.15
N ARG A 149 -7.13 19.18 3.08
CA ARG A 149 -6.51 18.92 1.76
C ARG A 149 -4.98 18.90 1.82
N ARG A 150 -4.39 19.83 2.56
CA ARG A 150 -2.92 19.91 2.66
C ARG A 150 -2.35 18.69 3.36
N GLN A 151 -3.05 18.22 4.41
CA GLN A 151 -2.66 16.99 5.10
C GLN A 151 -2.75 15.77 4.16
N ILE A 152 -3.86 15.61 3.42
CA ILE A 152 -4.04 14.50 2.46
C ILE A 152 -2.93 14.53 1.40
N TYR A 153 -2.61 15.70 0.85
CA TYR A 153 -1.58 15.85 -0.17
C TYR A 153 -0.17 15.61 0.40
N MET A 154 0.09 16.06 1.64
CA MET A 154 1.33 15.73 2.34
C MET A 154 1.46 14.21 2.56
N LEU A 155 0.38 13.53 2.94
CA LEU A 155 0.38 12.08 3.09
C LEU A 155 0.68 11.38 1.76
N ALA A 156 0.06 11.81 0.65
CA ALA A 156 0.30 11.25 -0.67
C ALA A 156 1.78 11.33 -1.08
N ARG A 157 2.43 12.48 -0.79
CA ARG A 157 3.81 12.74 -1.21
C ARG A 157 4.87 12.23 -0.25
N ARG A 158 4.66 12.37 1.05
CA ARG A 158 5.70 12.16 2.05
C ARG A 158 5.50 10.94 2.93
N SER A 159 4.27 10.43 3.03
CA SER A 159 3.95 9.25 3.80
C SER A 159 3.87 8.00 2.92
N TRP A 160 3.09 8.09 1.86
CA TRP A 160 2.82 6.97 0.96
C TRP A 160 3.70 6.94 -0.30
N PHE A 161 4.35 8.05 -0.64
CA PHE A 161 5.09 8.21 -1.91
C PHE A 161 4.25 7.79 -3.13
N ALA A 162 2.97 8.13 -3.08
CA ALA A 162 1.99 7.73 -4.10
C ALA A 162 2.13 8.52 -5.39
N VAL A 163 2.63 9.76 -5.32
CA VAL A 163 2.69 10.73 -6.43
C VAL A 163 4.02 11.47 -6.43
N LYS A 164 4.32 12.11 -7.57
CA LYS A 164 5.50 12.97 -7.70
C LYS A 164 5.45 14.13 -6.70
N ASP A 165 6.61 14.44 -6.13
CA ASP A 165 6.81 15.57 -5.22
C ASP A 165 6.98 16.87 -6.02
N THR A 166 5.92 17.35 -6.67
CA THR A 166 5.96 18.55 -7.52
C THR A 166 4.90 19.59 -7.19
N GLY A 167 4.08 19.36 -6.18
CA GLY A 167 3.00 20.27 -5.80
C GLY A 167 3.21 20.90 -4.43
N ASP A 168 2.49 21.99 -4.18
CA ASP A 168 2.54 22.78 -2.95
C ASP A 168 1.29 22.64 -2.07
N GLY A 169 0.29 21.84 -2.52
CA GLY A 169 -1.02 21.70 -1.87
C GLY A 169 -1.96 22.88 -2.10
N GLY A 170 -1.59 23.80 -3.00
CA GLY A 170 -2.40 24.96 -3.39
C GLY A 170 -3.62 24.62 -4.25
N PRO A 171 -4.39 25.65 -4.64
CA PRO A 171 -5.63 25.45 -5.44
C PRO A 171 -5.40 24.73 -6.77
N ASP A 172 -4.25 24.99 -7.41
CA ASP A 172 -3.89 24.43 -8.72
C ASP A 172 -3.13 23.09 -8.61
N ASP A 173 -2.83 22.65 -7.40
CA ASP A 173 -2.19 21.37 -7.17
C ASP A 173 -3.24 20.24 -7.18
N PHE A 174 -3.00 19.21 -7.97
CA PHE A 174 -3.89 18.06 -8.08
C PHE A 174 -3.12 16.75 -7.99
N VAL A 175 -3.38 15.99 -6.94
CA VAL A 175 -2.85 14.64 -6.76
C VAL A 175 -3.63 13.67 -7.65
N HIS A 176 -2.92 13.01 -8.57
CA HIS A 176 -3.48 11.99 -9.44
C HIS A 176 -2.54 10.79 -9.52
N THR A 177 -3.03 9.63 -9.16
CA THR A 177 -2.25 8.39 -9.15
C THR A 177 -3.15 7.16 -9.31
N GLU A 178 -2.65 6.15 -9.98
CA GLU A 178 -3.25 4.81 -10.05
C GLU A 178 -2.68 3.83 -9.03
N ASN A 179 -1.75 4.28 -8.18
CA ASN A 179 -1.01 3.38 -7.29
C ASN A 179 -1.84 2.92 -6.09
N PHE A 180 -1.80 1.61 -5.83
CA PHE A 180 -2.06 1.03 -4.52
C PHE A 180 -0.74 0.88 -3.78
N ILE A 181 -0.71 1.29 -2.51
CA ILE A 181 0.49 1.23 -1.68
C ILE A 181 0.23 0.35 -0.46
N LEU A 182 1.09 -0.65 -0.27
CA LEU A 182 1.00 -1.61 0.81
C LEU A 182 1.97 -1.25 1.94
N ALA A 183 1.45 -1.21 3.18
CA ALA A 183 2.26 -1.06 4.38
C ALA A 183 2.05 -2.24 5.33
N ASP A 184 3.10 -2.60 6.09
CA ASP A 184 3.04 -3.65 7.10
C ASP A 184 2.52 -3.15 8.46
N THR A 185 2.43 -4.06 9.43
CA THR A 185 1.94 -3.80 10.79
C THR A 185 2.77 -2.78 11.59
N LEU A 186 3.97 -2.44 11.09
CA LEU A 186 4.85 -1.41 11.65
C LEU A 186 4.76 -0.09 10.88
N GLY A 187 3.92 -0.02 9.85
CA GLY A 187 3.77 1.15 8.97
C GLY A 187 4.91 1.34 7.97
N ARG A 188 5.69 0.29 7.66
CA ARG A 188 6.76 0.32 6.65
C ARG A 188 6.18 -0.03 5.28
N LEU A 189 6.61 0.66 4.23
CA LEU A 189 6.14 0.40 2.87
C LEU A 189 6.73 -0.91 2.33
N ARG A 190 5.86 -1.76 1.77
CA ARG A 190 6.20 -3.13 1.35
C ARG A 190 5.86 -3.41 -0.11
N GLY A 191 5.09 -2.57 -0.78
CA GLY A 191 4.73 -2.74 -2.18
C GLY A 191 4.05 -1.53 -2.79
N PHE A 192 4.19 -1.44 -4.13
CA PHE A 192 3.51 -0.48 -4.98
C PHE A 192 2.91 -1.25 -6.15
N TYR A 193 1.66 -0.98 -6.49
CA TYR A 193 0.90 -1.73 -7.49
C TYR A 193 0.06 -0.78 -8.32
N ASP A 194 -0.06 -1.06 -9.62
CA ASP A 194 -1.03 -0.38 -10.47
C ASP A 194 -2.44 -0.86 -10.12
N GLY A 195 -3.21 -0.02 -9.43
CA GLY A 195 -4.59 -0.30 -9.01
C GLY A 195 -5.59 -0.39 -10.16
N THR A 196 -5.19 -0.06 -11.39
CA THR A 196 -6.03 -0.25 -12.59
C THR A 196 -5.76 -1.58 -13.29
N ASN A 197 -4.66 -2.27 -12.95
CA ASN A 197 -4.24 -3.53 -13.56
C ASN A 197 -4.63 -4.74 -12.69
N PRO A 198 -5.56 -5.61 -13.13
CA PRO A 198 -6.00 -6.78 -12.35
C PRO A 198 -4.85 -7.70 -11.94
N THR A 199 -3.86 -7.93 -12.82
CA THR A 199 -2.72 -8.81 -12.53
C THR A 199 -1.83 -8.24 -11.43
N ASP A 200 -1.64 -6.91 -11.42
CA ASP A 200 -0.84 -6.26 -10.39
C ASP A 200 -1.58 -6.24 -9.04
N VAL A 201 -2.90 -6.14 -9.07
CA VAL A 201 -3.74 -6.28 -7.87
C VAL A 201 -3.75 -7.74 -7.36
N ASP A 202 -3.70 -8.75 -8.24
CA ASP A 202 -3.52 -10.15 -7.82
C ASP A 202 -2.18 -10.34 -7.08
N ARG A 203 -1.12 -9.66 -7.55
CA ARG A 203 0.17 -9.61 -6.84
C ARG A 203 0.03 -8.94 -5.47
N ALA A 204 -0.68 -7.81 -5.39
CA ALA A 204 -0.97 -7.15 -4.10
C ALA A 204 -1.70 -8.09 -3.13
N ILE A 205 -2.72 -8.82 -3.60
CA ILE A 205 -3.45 -9.81 -2.80
C ILE A 205 -2.48 -10.89 -2.29
N GLY A 206 -1.61 -11.46 -3.13
CA GLY A 206 -0.61 -12.43 -2.71
C GLY A 206 0.38 -11.87 -1.67
N ASP A 207 0.80 -10.62 -1.83
CA ASP A 207 1.75 -9.98 -0.93
C ASP A 207 1.11 -9.61 0.43
N ILE A 208 -0.18 -9.25 0.44
CA ILE A 208 -0.96 -9.09 1.68
C ILE A 208 -1.00 -10.43 2.45
N ALA A 209 -1.20 -11.57 1.77
CA ALA A 209 -1.19 -12.89 2.41
C ALA A 209 0.13 -13.15 3.14
N LYS A 210 1.27 -12.87 2.49
CA LYS A 210 2.61 -13.01 3.10
C LYS A 210 2.76 -12.17 4.36
N LEU A 211 2.31 -10.89 4.34
CA LEU A 211 2.38 -10.01 5.51
C LEU A 211 1.47 -10.46 6.65
N LEU A 212 0.37 -11.15 6.34
CA LEU A 212 -0.56 -11.73 7.31
C LEU A 212 -0.09 -13.09 7.83
N GLY A 213 1.00 -13.67 7.27
CA GLY A 213 1.52 -14.97 7.63
C GLY A 213 0.66 -16.14 7.11
N ARG A 214 0.10 -15.98 5.91
CA ARG A 214 -0.75 -16.97 5.22
C ARG A 214 -0.05 -17.58 4.01
#